data_2c5ebae24a8fa91e886288884ed577e3
#
_entry.id   2c5ebae24a8fa91e886288884ed577e3
#
_cell.length_a   1.000
_cell.length_b   1.000
_cell.length_c   1.000
_cell.angle_alpha   90.00
_cell.angle_beta   90.00
_cell.angle_gamma   90.00
#
_symmetry.space_group_name_H-M   'P 1'
#
loop_
_entity.id
_entity.type
_entity.pdbx_description
1 polymer ?
#
loop_
_entity_poly.entity_id
_entity_poly.type
_entity_poly.pdbx_seq_one_letter_code
_entity_poly.pdbx_strand_id
1 'polypeptide(L)'
;MSKFEHKKVMPRYSAIAIIMTLIATAIVGKALYIMTAKHDYWMQVAERQKRDSVTVKPNRGNILSCAGQLMASSLPEFKVFMDFKALTEAGNDSLWDAKQDSICQGLHKIFPEKTAEEFKRHLIEGRGKKSRHWAVYGSRIDYNTFTEVKALPIFRLTPYKSGFHWEEYNARTRTYGSLAGRTIGAMFGAKDTARFGLELSYDSILRGTNGIVHRRKVRNKFLDITDTPPIDGADIVTTIDVSMQDLAERSLIEELKEINANVGVAIVMDVPTGDIKA
;
A
#
# COMPACT_ATOMS: atom_id res chain seq x y z
N MET A 1 -49.17 -50.41 -35.88
CA MET A 1 -47.73 -50.39 -35.60
C MET A 1 -46.98 -50.19 -36.91
N SER A 2 -46.52 -48.99 -37.25
CA SER A 2 -45.78 -48.67 -38.49
C SER A 2 -44.42 -49.38 -38.43
N LYS A 3 -44.12 -50.19 -39.41
CA LYS A 3 -42.80 -50.82 -39.60
C LYS A 3 -41.78 -49.67 -39.84
N PHE A 4 -40.89 -49.49 -38.90
CA PHE A 4 -39.76 -48.54 -39.04
C PHE A 4 -38.91 -48.96 -40.26
N GLU A 5 -38.93 -48.23 -41.34
CA GLU A 5 -38.08 -48.45 -42.51
C GLU A 5 -36.62 -48.16 -42.23
N HIS A 6 -35.89 -49.07 -41.65
CA HIS A 6 -34.45 -48.97 -41.33
C HIS A 6 -33.61 -48.57 -42.53
N LYS A 7 -33.99 -48.90 -43.77
CA LYS A 7 -33.25 -48.57 -44.99
C LYS A 7 -33.20 -47.07 -45.33
N LYS A 8 -34.17 -46.24 -44.92
CA LYS A 8 -34.20 -44.81 -45.22
C LYS A 8 -33.61 -43.96 -44.09
N VAL A 9 -33.53 -44.48 -42.88
CA VAL A 9 -33.11 -43.75 -41.71
C VAL A 9 -31.59 -43.91 -41.48
N MET A 10 -31.04 -45.09 -41.72
CA MET A 10 -29.60 -45.40 -41.56
C MET A 10 -28.64 -44.46 -42.30
N PRO A 11 -28.84 -44.05 -43.57
CA PRO A 11 -27.90 -43.15 -44.25
C PRO A 11 -27.92 -41.75 -43.66
N ARG A 12 -29.01 -41.30 -43.07
CA ARG A 12 -29.09 -40.00 -42.39
C ARG A 12 -28.32 -40.00 -41.08
N TYR A 13 -28.43 -41.06 -40.28
CA TYR A 13 -27.65 -41.21 -39.04
C TYR A 13 -26.16 -41.35 -39.33
N SER A 14 -25.78 -42.14 -40.37
CA SER A 14 -24.38 -42.26 -40.75
C SER A 14 -23.79 -40.92 -41.26
N ALA A 15 -24.55 -40.13 -42.01
CA ALA A 15 -24.12 -38.80 -42.44
C ALA A 15 -23.90 -37.85 -41.23
N ILE A 16 -24.81 -37.83 -40.26
CA ILE A 16 -24.66 -37.04 -39.02
C ILE A 16 -23.45 -37.51 -38.21
N ALA A 17 -23.27 -38.82 -38.06
CA ALA A 17 -22.13 -39.39 -37.34
C ALA A 17 -20.80 -39.03 -38.00
N ILE A 18 -20.71 -39.07 -39.33
CA ILE A 18 -19.50 -38.65 -40.07
C ILE A 18 -19.22 -37.16 -39.86
N ILE A 19 -20.25 -36.29 -39.95
CA ILE A 19 -20.08 -34.87 -39.73
C ILE A 19 -19.61 -34.59 -38.30
N MET A 20 -20.20 -35.22 -37.30
CA MET A 20 -19.82 -35.11 -35.90
C MET A 20 -18.37 -35.55 -35.67
N THR A 21 -17.97 -36.68 -36.30
CA THR A 21 -16.59 -37.18 -36.19
C THR A 21 -15.59 -36.22 -36.85
N LEU A 22 -15.92 -35.66 -38.02
CA LEU A 22 -15.08 -34.65 -38.67
C LEU A 22 -14.91 -33.39 -37.82
N ILE A 23 -15.99 -32.90 -37.22
CA ILE A 23 -15.94 -31.74 -36.31
C ILE A 23 -15.08 -32.07 -35.09
N ALA A 24 -15.26 -33.21 -34.47
CA ALA A 24 -14.47 -33.66 -33.32
C ALA A 24 -12.98 -33.74 -33.67
N THR A 25 -12.66 -34.35 -34.82
CA THR A 25 -11.27 -34.46 -35.30
C THR A 25 -10.66 -33.09 -35.60
N ALA A 26 -11.41 -32.13 -36.17
CA ALA A 26 -10.98 -30.78 -36.42
C ALA A 26 -10.71 -30.00 -35.10
N ILE A 27 -11.52 -30.18 -34.06
CA ILE A 27 -11.32 -29.56 -32.75
C ILE A 27 -10.06 -30.12 -32.10
N VAL A 28 -9.89 -31.44 -32.09
CA VAL A 28 -8.67 -32.07 -31.52
C VAL A 28 -7.42 -31.65 -32.29
N GLY A 29 -7.46 -31.65 -33.61
CA GLY A 29 -6.36 -31.22 -34.46
C GLY A 29 -5.99 -29.74 -34.20
N LYS A 30 -6.98 -28.86 -34.01
CA LYS A 30 -6.75 -27.47 -33.68
C LYS A 30 -6.16 -27.31 -32.24
N ALA A 31 -6.61 -28.10 -31.30
CA ALA A 31 -6.06 -28.11 -29.95
C ALA A 31 -4.59 -28.56 -29.95
N LEU A 32 -4.25 -29.60 -30.65
CA LEU A 32 -2.88 -30.09 -30.82
C LEU A 32 -1.99 -29.03 -31.53
N TYR A 33 -2.52 -28.40 -32.57
CA TYR A 33 -1.80 -27.31 -33.24
C TYR A 33 -1.50 -26.14 -32.31
N ILE A 34 -2.46 -25.74 -31.44
CA ILE A 34 -2.26 -24.67 -30.47
C ILE A 34 -1.21 -25.10 -29.42
N MET A 35 -1.27 -26.33 -28.94
CA MET A 35 -0.34 -26.86 -27.93
C MET A 35 1.10 -26.99 -28.44
N THR A 36 1.30 -27.30 -29.74
CA THR A 36 2.62 -27.51 -30.30
C THR A 36 3.15 -26.29 -31.04
N ALA A 37 2.46 -25.83 -32.09
CA ALA A 37 2.95 -24.79 -32.98
C ALA A 37 2.79 -23.36 -32.41
N LYS A 38 1.82 -23.15 -31.51
CA LYS A 38 1.62 -21.84 -30.87
C LYS A 38 1.94 -21.81 -29.37
N HIS A 39 2.65 -22.82 -28.88
CA HIS A 39 3.05 -22.91 -27.46
C HIS A 39 3.79 -21.64 -27.00
N ASP A 40 4.82 -21.23 -27.72
CA ASP A 40 5.64 -20.07 -27.34
C ASP A 40 4.86 -18.76 -27.36
N TYR A 41 3.95 -18.59 -28.31
CA TYR A 41 3.06 -17.43 -28.35
C TYR A 41 2.16 -17.36 -27.09
N TRP A 42 1.53 -18.47 -26.72
CA TRP A 42 0.66 -18.50 -25.56
C TRP A 42 1.42 -18.43 -24.24
N MET A 43 2.64 -18.97 -24.19
CA MET A 43 3.53 -18.77 -23.04
C MET A 43 3.92 -17.29 -22.88
N GLN A 44 4.26 -16.59 -23.96
CA GLN A 44 4.52 -15.14 -23.90
C GLN A 44 3.28 -14.34 -23.48
N VAL A 45 2.08 -14.71 -23.92
CA VAL A 45 0.82 -14.08 -23.47
C VAL A 45 0.60 -14.34 -21.99
N ALA A 46 0.83 -15.57 -21.52
CA ALA A 46 0.74 -15.92 -20.11
C ALA A 46 1.74 -15.15 -19.23
N GLU A 47 2.98 -15.00 -19.72
CA GLU A 47 4.00 -14.19 -19.04
C GLU A 47 3.67 -12.69 -19.01
N ARG A 48 3.06 -12.16 -20.06
CA ARG A 48 2.55 -10.77 -20.06
C ARG A 48 1.44 -10.58 -19.04
N GLN A 49 0.59 -11.58 -18.85
CA GLN A 49 -0.44 -11.55 -17.82
C GLN A 49 0.13 -11.70 -16.40
N LYS A 50 1.26 -12.40 -16.23
CA LYS A 50 2.01 -12.49 -14.97
C LYS A 50 2.75 -11.20 -14.60
N ARG A 51 3.02 -10.33 -15.57
CA ARG A 51 3.74 -9.05 -15.34
C ARG A 51 2.96 -8.01 -14.55
N ASP A 52 1.66 -8.19 -14.36
CA ASP A 52 0.85 -7.35 -13.48
C ASP A 52 0.91 -7.81 -12.00
N SER A 53 2.01 -8.47 -11.60
CA SER A 53 2.25 -8.78 -10.19
C SER A 53 2.65 -7.52 -9.45
N VAL A 54 1.89 -7.19 -8.44
CA VAL A 54 2.17 -6.08 -7.51
C VAL A 54 2.81 -6.67 -6.26
N THR A 55 3.98 -6.19 -5.91
CA THR A 55 4.62 -6.54 -4.64
C THR A 55 3.90 -5.81 -3.52
N VAL A 56 3.34 -6.57 -2.58
CA VAL A 56 2.75 -6.03 -1.35
C VAL A 56 3.79 -6.09 -0.25
N LYS A 57 4.07 -4.93 0.34
CA LYS A 57 5.02 -4.83 1.45
C LYS A 57 4.39 -5.34 2.73
N PRO A 58 5.15 -6.06 3.57
CA PRO A 58 4.72 -6.43 4.92
C PRO A 58 4.76 -5.22 5.85
N ASN A 59 4.11 -5.35 7.00
CA ASN A 59 4.28 -4.42 8.10
C ASN A 59 5.63 -4.69 8.77
N ARG A 60 6.38 -3.62 9.05
CA ARG A 60 7.64 -3.72 9.76
C ARG A 60 7.37 -3.93 11.25
N GLY A 61 8.02 -4.89 11.88
CA GLY A 61 7.91 -5.20 13.29
C GLY A 61 8.25 -4.01 14.19
N ASN A 62 7.77 -4.02 15.41
CA ASN A 62 7.96 -2.95 16.39
C ASN A 62 9.26 -3.14 17.19
N ILE A 63 9.78 -2.04 17.74
CA ILE A 63 10.83 -2.09 18.77
C ILE A 63 10.18 -1.71 20.10
N LEU A 64 10.29 -2.60 21.06
CA LEU A 64 9.67 -2.51 22.37
C LEU A 64 10.74 -2.33 23.46
N SER A 65 10.39 -1.63 24.55
CA SER A 65 11.18 -1.57 25.77
C SER A 65 11.13 -2.90 26.54
N CYS A 66 11.89 -3.03 27.60
CA CYS A 66 11.85 -4.20 28.49
C CYS A 66 10.46 -4.40 29.14
N ALA A 67 9.68 -3.34 29.30
CA ALA A 67 8.31 -3.37 29.82
C ALA A 67 7.24 -3.51 28.72
N GLY A 68 7.62 -3.76 27.46
CA GLY A 68 6.69 -3.90 26.34
C GLY A 68 6.14 -2.59 25.79
N GLN A 69 6.69 -1.43 26.16
CA GLN A 69 6.28 -0.15 25.65
C GLN A 69 6.81 0.07 24.21
N LEU A 70 5.99 0.62 23.33
CA LEU A 70 6.38 0.90 21.95
C LEU A 70 7.41 2.03 21.87
N MET A 71 8.65 1.70 21.49
CA MET A 71 9.72 2.67 21.27
C MET A 71 9.76 3.14 19.81
N ALA A 72 9.60 2.20 18.87
CA ALA A 72 9.43 2.53 17.45
C ALA A 72 8.36 1.61 16.83
N SER A 73 7.48 2.21 16.04
CA SER A 73 6.39 1.53 15.35
C SER A 73 6.17 2.11 13.96
N SER A 74 5.58 1.33 13.06
CA SER A 74 5.17 1.77 11.75
C SER A 74 3.70 2.18 11.80
N LEU A 75 3.42 3.44 11.48
CA LEU A 75 2.07 3.97 11.41
C LEU A 75 1.71 4.26 9.95
N PRO A 76 0.48 3.97 9.53
CA PRO A 76 0.04 4.30 8.18
C PRO A 76 -0.07 5.82 8.00
N GLU A 77 0.59 6.33 6.99
CA GLU A 77 0.43 7.70 6.49
C GLU A 77 -0.18 7.67 5.10
N PHE A 78 -0.95 8.67 4.77
CA PHE A 78 -1.69 8.74 3.52
C PHE A 78 -1.29 9.99 2.73
N LYS A 79 -1.11 9.83 1.43
CA LYS A 79 -1.03 10.94 0.52
C LYS A 79 -2.27 10.93 -0.37
N VAL A 80 -2.98 12.05 -0.40
CA VAL A 80 -4.30 12.15 -1.01
C VAL A 80 -4.23 12.88 -2.35
N PHE A 81 -4.92 12.32 -3.35
CA PHE A 81 -4.88 12.79 -4.72
C PHE A 81 -6.28 12.89 -5.32
N MET A 82 -6.38 13.67 -6.37
CA MET A 82 -7.58 13.85 -7.17
C MET A 82 -7.32 13.51 -8.64
N ASP A 83 -8.13 12.64 -9.21
CA ASP A 83 -8.22 12.36 -10.65
C ASP A 83 -9.39 13.18 -11.24
N PHE A 84 -9.08 14.35 -11.76
CA PHE A 84 -10.08 15.23 -12.37
C PHE A 84 -10.63 14.67 -13.67
N LYS A 85 -9.87 13.82 -14.37
CA LYS A 85 -10.34 13.18 -15.59
C LYS A 85 -11.40 12.12 -15.29
N ALA A 86 -11.19 11.28 -14.24
CA ALA A 86 -12.18 10.31 -13.81
C ALA A 86 -13.47 10.99 -13.33
N LEU A 87 -13.37 12.14 -12.66
CA LEU A 87 -14.52 12.94 -12.24
C LEU A 87 -15.37 13.37 -13.44
N THR A 88 -14.74 13.90 -14.50
CA THR A 88 -15.39 14.33 -15.75
C THR A 88 -15.95 13.13 -16.51
N GLU A 89 -15.20 12.04 -16.64
CA GLU A 89 -15.66 10.79 -17.30
C GLU A 89 -16.88 10.19 -16.57
N ALA A 90 -16.99 10.40 -15.25
CA ALA A 90 -18.16 9.98 -14.46
C ALA A 90 -19.36 10.92 -14.57
N GLY A 91 -19.24 12.06 -15.27
CA GLY A 91 -20.31 13.06 -15.45
C GLY A 91 -20.63 13.85 -14.18
N ASN A 92 -19.71 13.93 -13.23
CA ASN A 92 -19.91 14.57 -11.91
C ASN A 92 -19.34 16.01 -11.84
N ASP A 93 -19.11 16.66 -12.98
CA ASP A 93 -18.60 18.03 -13.02
C ASP A 93 -19.52 19.03 -12.34
N SER A 94 -20.84 18.91 -12.56
CA SER A 94 -21.84 19.79 -11.91
C SER A 94 -21.87 19.60 -10.39
N LEU A 95 -21.67 18.37 -9.92
CA LEU A 95 -21.60 18.08 -8.49
C LEU A 95 -20.33 18.68 -7.87
N TRP A 96 -19.22 18.66 -8.60
CA TRP A 96 -17.99 19.32 -8.20
C TRP A 96 -18.17 20.84 -8.09
N ASP A 97 -18.73 21.48 -9.11
CA ASP A 97 -18.96 22.92 -9.11
C ASP A 97 -19.88 23.37 -7.97
N ALA A 98 -20.89 22.56 -7.63
CA ALA A 98 -21.80 22.84 -6.51
C ALA A 98 -21.17 22.62 -5.12
N LYS A 99 -20.16 21.76 -4.98
CA LYS A 99 -19.58 21.37 -3.70
C LYS A 99 -18.14 21.82 -3.47
N GLN A 100 -17.49 22.40 -4.46
CA GLN A 100 -16.09 22.83 -4.41
C GLN A 100 -15.81 23.77 -3.24
N ASP A 101 -16.67 24.77 -3.00
CA ASP A 101 -16.47 25.70 -1.89
C ASP A 101 -16.58 25.03 -0.52
N SER A 102 -17.52 24.10 -0.39
CA SER A 102 -17.66 23.31 0.84
C SER A 102 -16.44 22.39 1.09
N ILE A 103 -15.86 21.82 0.03
CA ILE A 103 -14.62 21.02 0.12
C ILE A 103 -13.46 21.91 0.56
N CYS A 104 -13.28 23.07 -0.05
CA CYS A 104 -12.19 23.99 0.26
C CYS A 104 -12.28 24.53 1.70
N GLN A 105 -13.48 24.83 2.18
CA GLN A 105 -13.72 25.20 3.57
C GLN A 105 -13.43 24.04 4.52
N GLY A 106 -13.84 22.82 4.17
CA GLY A 106 -13.54 21.62 4.94
C GLY A 106 -12.03 21.35 5.01
N LEU A 107 -11.31 21.48 3.89
CA LEU A 107 -9.86 21.35 3.85
C LEU A 107 -9.16 22.42 4.69
N HIS A 108 -9.61 23.68 4.65
CA HIS A 108 -9.08 24.73 5.50
C HIS A 108 -9.28 24.44 6.99
N LYS A 109 -10.42 23.88 7.36
CA LYS A 109 -10.69 23.48 8.76
C LYS A 109 -9.73 22.39 9.24
N ILE A 110 -9.42 21.42 8.37
CA ILE A 110 -8.51 20.32 8.67
C ILE A 110 -7.04 20.80 8.62
N PHE A 111 -6.70 21.69 7.67
CA PHE A 111 -5.36 22.22 7.45
C PHE A 111 -5.36 23.76 7.58
N PRO A 112 -5.28 24.30 8.79
CA PRO A 112 -5.35 25.75 9.04
C PRO A 112 -4.19 26.56 8.40
N GLU A 113 -3.11 25.88 8.03
CA GLU A 113 -1.93 26.48 7.39
C GLU A 113 -2.23 27.12 6.03
N LYS A 114 -3.28 26.64 5.33
CA LYS A 114 -3.69 27.12 4.02
C LYS A 114 -5.11 27.64 4.04
N THR A 115 -5.34 28.75 3.38
CA THR A 115 -6.69 29.33 3.27
C THR A 115 -7.58 28.53 2.34
N ALA A 116 -8.90 28.64 2.50
CA ALA A 116 -9.86 27.99 1.59
C ALA A 116 -9.68 28.48 0.13
N GLU A 117 -9.27 29.72 -0.07
CA GLU A 117 -9.01 30.29 -1.40
C GLU A 117 -7.76 29.70 -2.06
N GLU A 118 -6.72 29.42 -1.26
CA GLU A 118 -5.52 28.73 -1.75
C GLU A 118 -5.84 27.30 -2.19
N PHE A 119 -6.62 26.55 -1.40
CA PHE A 119 -7.09 25.24 -1.80
C PHE A 119 -7.94 25.30 -3.07
N LYS A 120 -8.85 26.28 -3.16
CA LYS A 120 -9.69 26.46 -4.34
C LYS A 120 -8.84 26.71 -5.59
N ARG A 121 -7.88 27.63 -5.53
CA ARG A 121 -6.96 27.94 -6.64
C ARG A 121 -6.15 26.71 -7.04
N HIS A 122 -5.61 25.99 -6.07
CA HIS A 122 -4.83 24.77 -6.30
C HIS A 122 -5.65 23.66 -6.99
N LEU A 123 -6.89 23.43 -6.55
CA LEU A 123 -7.77 22.42 -7.14
C LEU A 123 -8.28 22.83 -8.52
N ILE A 124 -8.57 24.11 -8.75
CA ILE A 124 -8.92 24.64 -10.10
C ILE A 124 -7.77 24.46 -11.07
N GLU A 125 -6.54 24.71 -10.66
CA GLU A 125 -5.35 24.49 -11.48
C GLU A 125 -5.21 23.03 -11.89
N GLY A 126 -5.38 22.09 -10.95
CA GLY A 126 -5.36 20.65 -11.22
C GLY A 126 -6.45 20.22 -12.21
N ARG A 127 -7.67 20.79 -12.07
CA ARG A 127 -8.78 20.55 -12.97
C ARG A 127 -8.50 21.11 -14.38
N GLY A 128 -7.95 22.31 -14.48
CA GLY A 128 -7.55 22.91 -15.76
C GLY A 128 -6.54 22.07 -16.53
N LYS A 129 -5.60 21.44 -15.80
CA LYS A 129 -4.63 20.49 -16.36
C LYS A 129 -5.19 19.11 -16.66
N LYS A 130 -6.45 18.83 -16.31
CA LYS A 130 -7.09 17.50 -16.40
C LYS A 130 -6.20 16.40 -15.82
N SER A 131 -5.52 16.70 -14.70
CA SER A 131 -4.58 15.77 -14.06
C SER A 131 -5.30 14.55 -13.53
N ARG A 132 -4.70 13.37 -13.74
CA ARG A 132 -5.18 12.12 -13.13
C ARG A 132 -4.61 11.87 -11.74
N HIS A 133 -3.55 12.61 -11.38
CA HIS A 133 -2.83 12.41 -10.12
C HIS A 133 -2.41 13.78 -9.57
N TRP A 134 -3.39 14.54 -9.08
CA TRP A 134 -3.17 15.86 -8.51
C TRP A 134 -3.22 15.78 -6.98
N ALA A 135 -2.13 16.09 -6.32
CA ALA A 135 -2.08 16.05 -4.86
C ALA A 135 -3.05 17.09 -4.28
N VAL A 136 -4.01 16.66 -3.47
CA VAL A 136 -4.93 17.56 -2.76
C VAL A 136 -4.18 18.32 -1.66
N TYR A 137 -3.26 17.63 -0.99
CA TYR A 137 -2.37 18.19 0.00
C TYR A 137 -0.93 17.75 -0.27
N GLY A 138 0.05 18.64 -0.03
CA GLY A 138 1.44 18.37 -0.44
C GLY A 138 2.17 17.36 0.43
N SER A 139 1.83 17.27 1.70
CA SER A 139 2.45 16.39 2.68
C SER A 139 1.65 15.12 2.89
N ARG A 140 2.24 14.13 3.55
CA ARG A 140 1.52 12.96 4.05
C ARG A 140 0.73 13.33 5.28
N ILE A 141 -0.38 12.65 5.50
CA ILE A 141 -1.30 12.86 6.61
C ILE A 141 -1.49 11.55 7.37
N ASP A 142 -1.74 11.66 8.66
CA ASP A 142 -2.06 10.54 9.53
C ASP A 142 -3.46 9.95 9.25
N TYR A 143 -3.76 8.81 9.82
CA TYR A 143 -5.02 8.10 9.62
C TYR A 143 -6.25 8.92 10.06
N ASN A 144 -6.16 9.66 11.16
CA ASN A 144 -7.28 10.46 11.67
C ASN A 144 -7.62 11.59 10.69
N THR A 145 -6.61 12.36 10.31
CA THR A 145 -6.73 13.43 9.30
C THR A 145 -7.21 12.90 7.95
N PHE A 146 -6.71 11.73 7.53
CA PHE A 146 -7.18 11.06 6.31
C PHE A 146 -8.68 10.74 6.38
N THR A 147 -9.16 10.24 7.51
CA THR A 147 -10.58 9.92 7.71
C THR A 147 -11.46 11.17 7.63
N GLU A 148 -11.00 12.29 8.19
CA GLU A 148 -11.69 13.58 8.10
C GLU A 148 -11.72 14.11 6.66
N VAL A 149 -10.59 14.05 5.93
CA VAL A 149 -10.53 14.43 4.51
C VAL A 149 -11.46 13.57 3.68
N LYS A 150 -11.46 12.26 3.89
CA LYS A 150 -12.33 11.31 3.18
C LYS A 150 -13.81 11.52 3.44
N ALA A 151 -14.18 12.07 4.59
CA ALA A 151 -15.57 12.39 4.95
C ALA A 151 -16.10 13.63 4.20
N LEU A 152 -15.26 14.44 3.58
CA LEU A 152 -15.66 15.63 2.85
C LEU A 152 -16.62 15.32 1.68
N PRO A 153 -17.49 16.25 1.30
CA PRO A 153 -18.35 16.11 0.14
C PRO A 153 -17.56 15.67 -1.09
N ILE A 154 -18.13 14.79 -1.92
CA ILE A 154 -17.48 14.16 -3.08
C ILE A 154 -16.40 13.13 -2.69
N PHE A 155 -15.44 13.44 -1.79
CA PHE A 155 -14.36 12.52 -1.41
C PHE A 155 -14.88 11.25 -0.75
N ARG A 156 -16.04 11.29 -0.09
CA ARG A 156 -16.75 10.13 0.45
C ARG A 156 -17.32 9.17 -0.60
N LEU A 157 -17.40 9.59 -1.87
CA LEU A 157 -17.88 8.73 -2.95
C LEU A 157 -16.78 7.74 -3.36
N THR A 158 -17.17 6.70 -4.09
CA THR A 158 -16.18 5.73 -4.61
C THR A 158 -15.18 6.42 -5.53
N PRO A 159 -13.90 5.99 -5.57
CA PRO A 159 -12.85 6.61 -6.38
C PRO A 159 -13.23 6.80 -7.86
N TYR A 160 -13.98 5.85 -8.44
CA TYR A 160 -14.46 5.95 -9.83
C TYR A 160 -15.49 7.07 -10.08
N LYS A 161 -16.21 7.49 -9.02
CA LYS A 161 -17.21 8.57 -9.13
C LYS A 161 -16.65 9.91 -8.70
N SER A 162 -15.79 9.90 -7.70
CA SER A 162 -15.21 11.13 -7.13
C SER A 162 -13.91 11.55 -7.81
N GLY A 163 -13.14 10.60 -8.33
CA GLY A 163 -11.75 10.80 -8.70
C GLY A 163 -10.81 10.89 -7.49
N PHE A 164 -11.34 10.88 -6.27
CA PHE A 164 -10.52 10.92 -5.05
C PHE A 164 -9.88 9.56 -4.80
N HIS A 165 -8.54 9.53 -4.70
CA HIS A 165 -7.76 8.35 -4.40
C HIS A 165 -6.60 8.70 -3.47
N TRP A 166 -5.98 7.68 -2.91
CA TRP A 166 -4.88 7.84 -1.95
C TRP A 166 -3.84 6.77 -2.14
N GLU A 167 -2.64 7.08 -1.70
CA GLU A 167 -1.55 6.15 -1.55
C GLU A 167 -1.23 6.01 -0.07
N GLU A 168 -1.04 4.78 0.36
CA GLU A 168 -0.70 4.44 1.74
C GLU A 168 0.82 4.24 1.86
N TYR A 169 1.40 4.80 2.90
CA TYR A 169 2.80 4.71 3.23
C TYR A 169 2.93 4.29 4.68
N ASN A 170 3.84 3.39 4.98
CA ASN A 170 4.19 3.05 6.35
C ASN A 170 5.32 3.97 6.81
N ALA A 171 4.99 4.94 7.66
CA ALA A 171 5.96 5.83 8.28
C ALA A 171 6.49 5.21 9.57
N ARG A 172 7.82 5.15 9.68
CA ARG A 172 8.47 4.70 10.91
C ARG A 172 8.53 5.84 11.91
N THR A 173 7.80 5.72 13.01
CA THR A 173 7.66 6.75 14.04
C THR A 173 8.24 6.23 15.36
N ARG A 174 8.94 7.12 16.07
CA ARG A 174 9.41 6.88 17.43
C ARG A 174 8.41 7.48 18.41
N THR A 175 7.85 6.67 19.29
CA THR A 175 6.77 7.08 20.20
C THR A 175 7.25 8.15 21.19
N TYR A 176 8.51 8.03 21.63
CA TYR A 176 9.13 8.96 22.61
C TYR A 176 10.03 10.01 21.94
N GLY A 177 9.77 10.33 20.67
CA GLY A 177 10.50 11.40 19.96
C GLY A 177 11.99 11.12 19.81
N SER A 178 12.83 11.93 20.51
CA SER A 178 14.30 11.81 20.43
C SER A 178 14.89 10.77 21.39
N LEU A 179 14.10 10.28 22.35
CA LEU A 179 14.56 9.34 23.38
C LEU A 179 15.20 8.10 22.80
N ALA A 180 16.37 7.72 23.24
CA ALA A 180 17.18 6.60 22.72
C ALA A 180 17.40 6.66 21.20
N GLY A 181 17.30 7.85 20.60
CA GLY A 181 17.22 8.00 19.14
C GLY A 181 18.42 7.45 18.38
N ARG A 182 19.63 7.49 18.98
CA ARG A 182 20.84 6.89 18.38
C ARG A 182 20.85 5.38 18.52
N THR A 183 20.37 4.86 19.62
CA THR A 183 20.31 3.41 19.91
C THR A 183 19.23 2.74 19.07
N ILE A 184 18.01 3.27 19.06
CA ILE A 184 16.92 2.76 18.22
C ILE A 184 17.30 2.89 16.74
N GLY A 185 17.80 4.06 16.33
CA GLY A 185 18.18 4.31 14.97
C GLY A 185 17.13 5.04 14.16
N ALA A 186 17.33 5.07 12.85
CA ALA A 186 16.43 5.73 11.92
C ALA A 186 16.40 5.03 10.56
N MET A 187 15.30 5.29 9.83
CA MET A 187 15.14 4.88 8.44
C MET A 187 15.56 6.00 7.47
N PHE A 188 15.93 5.62 6.25
CA PHE A 188 16.16 6.59 5.17
C PHE A 188 14.82 7.08 4.60
N GLY A 189 14.26 8.15 5.14
CA GLY A 189 13.12 8.87 4.58
C GLY A 189 12.04 7.98 3.93
N ALA A 190 11.82 8.19 2.63
CA ALA A 190 10.83 7.42 1.86
C ALA A 190 11.30 6.00 1.46
N LYS A 191 12.58 5.66 1.67
CA LYS A 191 13.11 4.33 1.37
C LYS A 191 12.95 3.44 2.59
N ASP A 192 12.50 2.23 2.37
CA ASP A 192 12.34 1.18 3.38
C ASP A 192 13.73 0.55 3.69
N THR A 193 14.66 1.38 4.12
CA THR A 193 16.05 1.01 4.38
C THR A 193 16.48 1.64 5.69
N ALA A 194 16.95 0.81 6.60
CA ALA A 194 17.47 1.26 7.88
C ALA A 194 18.84 1.94 7.70
N ARG A 195 19.10 2.97 8.51
CA ARG A 195 20.31 3.79 8.43
C ARG A 195 21.36 3.42 9.47
N PHE A 196 20.95 3.25 10.72
CA PHE A 196 21.81 2.92 11.85
C PHE A 196 20.98 2.41 13.05
N GLY A 197 21.65 2.00 14.13
CA GLY A 197 21.07 1.55 15.39
C GLY A 197 20.41 0.18 15.29
N LEU A 198 19.52 -0.13 16.22
CA LEU A 198 18.77 -1.37 16.25
C LEU A 198 17.95 -1.60 14.98
N GLU A 199 17.44 -0.52 14.38
CA GLU A 199 16.75 -0.59 13.08
C GLU A 199 17.61 -1.25 12.01
N LEU A 200 18.91 -0.92 11.96
CA LEU A 200 19.82 -1.51 10.97
C LEU A 200 20.29 -2.90 11.39
N SER A 201 20.67 -3.07 12.66
CA SER A 201 21.21 -4.33 13.16
C SER A 201 20.21 -5.49 13.05
N TYR A 202 18.92 -5.19 13.23
CA TYR A 202 17.83 -6.17 13.19
C TYR A 202 16.93 -5.98 11.96
N ASP A 203 17.40 -5.31 10.91
CA ASP A 203 16.58 -5.01 9.74
C ASP A 203 15.99 -6.25 9.08
N SER A 204 16.72 -7.35 9.02
CA SER A 204 16.24 -8.62 8.44
C SER A 204 15.04 -9.23 9.20
N ILE A 205 15.00 -9.03 10.52
CA ILE A 205 13.92 -9.53 11.39
C ILE A 205 12.72 -8.59 11.35
N LEU A 206 13.00 -7.28 11.45
CA LEU A 206 11.97 -6.23 11.46
C LEU A 206 11.25 -6.08 10.12
N ARG A 207 11.96 -6.28 9.01
CA ARG A 207 11.44 -5.97 7.66
C ARG A 207 10.34 -6.92 7.21
N GLY A 208 10.37 -8.19 7.62
CA GLY A 208 9.49 -9.22 7.11
C GLY A 208 9.77 -9.61 5.65
N THR A 209 8.82 -10.28 5.03
CA THR A 209 8.94 -10.78 3.65
C THR A 209 7.82 -10.27 2.77
N ASN A 210 8.16 -9.71 1.62
CA ASN A 210 7.19 -9.17 0.68
C ASN A 210 6.27 -10.27 0.14
N GLY A 211 4.98 -9.94 0.00
CA GLY A 211 4.02 -10.74 -0.70
C GLY A 211 3.94 -10.40 -2.20
N ILE A 212 3.34 -11.30 -2.96
CA ILE A 212 3.07 -11.13 -4.39
C ILE A 212 1.57 -11.27 -4.62
N VAL A 213 0.98 -10.22 -5.19
CA VAL A 213 -0.43 -10.17 -5.55
C VAL A 213 -0.54 -9.95 -7.06
N HIS A 214 -1.30 -10.80 -7.72
CA HIS A 214 -1.63 -10.61 -9.14
C HIS A 214 -2.94 -9.85 -9.28
N ARG A 215 -2.87 -8.71 -9.92
CA ARG A 215 -4.04 -7.91 -10.25
C ARG A 215 -4.64 -8.38 -11.56
N ARG A 216 -5.81 -9.03 -11.49
CA ARG A 216 -6.53 -9.53 -12.66
C ARG A 216 -7.81 -8.74 -12.91
N LYS A 217 -7.99 -8.27 -14.13
CA LYS A 217 -9.23 -7.59 -14.53
C LYS A 217 -10.31 -8.62 -14.83
N VAL A 218 -11.39 -8.63 -14.04
CA VAL A 218 -12.55 -9.49 -14.24
C VAL A 218 -13.78 -8.62 -14.38
N ARG A 219 -14.46 -8.66 -15.53
CA ARG A 219 -15.69 -7.89 -15.83
C ARG A 219 -15.61 -6.41 -15.40
N ASN A 220 -14.58 -5.68 -15.85
CA ASN A 220 -14.34 -4.27 -15.51
C ASN A 220 -14.00 -3.96 -14.04
N LYS A 221 -13.78 -4.96 -13.21
CA LYS A 221 -13.23 -4.81 -11.85
C LYS A 221 -11.85 -5.43 -11.80
N PHE A 222 -10.94 -4.80 -11.07
CA PHE A 222 -9.67 -5.45 -10.73
C PHE A 222 -9.89 -6.32 -9.50
N LEU A 223 -9.51 -7.58 -9.63
CA LEU A 223 -9.48 -8.54 -8.54
C LEU A 223 -8.01 -8.80 -8.19
N ASP A 224 -7.66 -8.57 -6.96
CA ASP A 224 -6.33 -8.86 -6.44
C ASP A 224 -6.32 -10.31 -5.95
N ILE A 225 -5.55 -11.16 -6.63
CA ILE A 225 -5.37 -12.57 -6.28
C ILE A 225 -4.02 -12.68 -5.59
N THR A 226 -4.03 -13.04 -4.32
CA THR A 226 -2.80 -13.22 -3.53
C THR A 226 -2.18 -14.56 -3.87
N ASP A 227 -1.03 -14.54 -4.51
CA ASP A 227 -0.21 -15.74 -4.77
C ASP A 227 0.59 -16.13 -3.53
N THR A 228 1.27 -15.14 -2.96
CA THR A 228 2.05 -15.30 -1.74
C THR A 228 1.70 -14.16 -0.80
N PRO A 229 1.10 -14.43 0.36
CA PRO A 229 0.79 -13.38 1.33
C PRO A 229 2.09 -12.77 1.89
N PRO A 230 2.10 -11.46 2.19
CA PRO A 230 3.22 -10.86 2.90
C PRO A 230 3.32 -11.47 4.31
N ILE A 231 4.54 -11.65 4.78
CA ILE A 231 4.82 -12.07 6.16
C ILE A 231 5.36 -10.87 6.92
N ASP A 232 4.62 -10.40 7.89
CA ASP A 232 4.99 -9.25 8.71
C ASP A 232 6.30 -9.50 9.46
N GLY A 233 7.05 -8.43 9.73
CA GLY A 233 8.27 -8.48 10.52
C GLY A 233 7.97 -8.83 11.97
N ALA A 234 8.92 -9.49 12.63
CA ALA A 234 8.81 -9.80 14.04
C ALA A 234 9.18 -8.59 14.91
N ASP A 235 8.51 -8.46 16.05
CA ASP A 235 8.79 -7.44 17.04
C ASP A 235 10.09 -7.77 17.80
N ILE A 236 10.82 -6.73 18.22
CA ILE A 236 12.02 -6.85 19.00
C ILE A 236 11.77 -6.25 20.37
N VAL A 237 11.95 -7.05 21.41
CA VAL A 237 11.95 -6.58 22.79
C VAL A 237 13.39 -6.29 23.22
N THR A 238 13.65 -5.06 23.62
CA THR A 238 14.96 -4.60 24.08
C THR A 238 15.07 -4.70 25.60
N THR A 239 16.27 -4.58 26.11
CA THR A 239 16.54 -4.48 27.56
C THR A 239 16.39 -3.07 28.11
N ILE A 240 16.14 -2.07 27.22
CA ILE A 240 16.03 -0.64 27.55
C ILE A 240 14.80 -0.38 28.40
N ASP A 241 14.99 0.32 29.51
CA ASP A 241 13.92 0.86 30.34
C ASP A 241 13.70 2.33 29.98
N VAL A 242 12.48 2.67 29.57
CA VAL A 242 12.13 4.03 29.10
C VAL A 242 12.34 5.07 30.20
N SER A 243 12.04 4.72 31.46
CA SER A 243 12.17 5.66 32.59
C SER A 243 13.63 5.91 32.92
N MET A 244 14.45 4.86 32.94
CA MET A 244 15.90 5.00 33.15
C MET A 244 16.57 5.77 32.01
N GLN A 245 16.18 5.49 30.78
CA GLN A 245 16.67 6.19 29.59
C GLN A 245 16.34 7.70 29.65
N ASP A 246 15.10 8.05 30.00
CA ASP A 246 14.68 9.45 30.13
C ASP A 246 15.47 10.19 31.22
N LEU A 247 15.64 9.54 32.37
CA LEU A 247 16.44 10.11 33.46
C LEU A 247 17.91 10.30 33.08
N ALA A 248 18.51 9.28 32.44
CA ALA A 248 19.91 9.35 32.02
C ALA A 248 20.13 10.45 30.96
N GLU A 249 19.24 10.57 29.96
CA GLU A 249 19.33 11.61 28.95
C GLU A 249 19.17 13.01 29.55
N ARG A 250 18.21 13.22 30.45
CA ARG A 250 18.02 14.53 31.11
C ARG A 250 19.23 14.91 31.92
N SER A 251 19.73 14.04 32.77
CA SER A 251 20.91 14.29 33.59
C SER A 251 22.15 14.56 32.73
N LEU A 252 22.33 13.81 31.66
CA LEU A 252 23.44 14.04 30.72
C LEU A 252 23.34 15.41 30.04
N ILE A 253 22.14 15.81 29.61
CA ILE A 253 21.91 17.11 28.96
C ILE A 253 22.15 18.27 29.92
N GLU A 254 21.74 18.14 31.19
CA GLU A 254 21.97 19.11 32.24
C GLU A 254 23.46 19.31 32.50
N GLU A 255 24.21 18.23 32.70
CA GLU A 255 25.64 18.24 32.92
C GLU A 255 26.39 18.83 31.72
N LEU A 256 26.05 18.42 30.49
CA LEU A 256 26.67 18.95 29.27
C LEU A 256 26.49 20.48 29.13
N LYS A 257 25.34 21.02 29.55
CA LYS A 257 25.10 22.47 29.55
C LYS A 257 25.94 23.17 30.62
N GLU A 258 26.06 22.57 31.80
CA GLU A 258 26.84 23.17 32.91
C GLU A 258 28.32 23.26 32.56
N ILE A 259 28.90 22.18 32.02
CA ILE A 259 30.33 22.16 31.67
C ILE A 259 30.61 22.67 30.24
N ASN A 260 29.57 23.15 29.52
CA ASN A 260 29.66 23.67 28.15
C ASN A 260 30.31 22.66 27.17
N ALA A 261 30.02 21.36 27.34
CA ALA A 261 30.52 20.31 26.47
C ALA A 261 29.54 20.00 25.33
N ASN A 262 30.09 19.60 24.17
CA ASN A 262 29.28 19.33 22.98
C ASN A 262 28.87 17.88 22.83
N VAL A 263 29.54 16.96 23.53
CA VAL A 263 29.32 15.51 23.41
C VAL A 263 29.46 14.84 24.78
N GLY A 264 28.56 13.94 25.08
CA GLY A 264 28.58 13.11 26.26
C GLY A 264 27.95 11.75 25.98
N VAL A 265 28.33 10.75 26.74
CA VAL A 265 27.77 9.41 26.70
C VAL A 265 27.49 8.97 28.12
N ALA A 266 26.30 8.45 28.36
CA ALA A 266 25.93 7.78 29.61
C ALA A 266 25.42 6.38 29.26
N ILE A 267 25.86 5.38 30.03
CA ILE A 267 25.45 3.98 29.90
C ILE A 267 25.06 3.46 31.27
N VAL A 268 23.84 2.93 31.35
CA VAL A 268 23.34 2.28 32.57
C VAL A 268 23.21 0.77 32.29
N MET A 269 23.94 -0.03 33.02
CA MET A 269 23.99 -1.48 32.85
C MET A 269 23.61 -2.19 34.14
N ASP A 270 22.79 -3.23 34.06
CA ASP A 270 22.49 -4.13 35.14
C ASP A 270 23.68 -5.10 35.34
N VAL A 271 24.32 -5.04 36.51
CA VAL A 271 25.57 -5.79 36.79
C VAL A 271 25.35 -7.30 36.73
N PRO A 272 24.28 -7.88 37.33
CA PRO A 272 24.05 -9.32 37.33
C PRO A 272 23.80 -9.92 35.95
N THR A 273 23.09 -9.22 35.08
CA THR A 273 22.66 -9.75 33.79
C THR A 273 23.51 -9.23 32.61
N GLY A 274 24.18 -8.11 32.79
CA GLY A 274 24.88 -7.41 31.71
C GLY A 274 23.97 -6.65 30.78
N ASP A 275 22.66 -6.53 31.09
CA ASP A 275 21.68 -5.83 30.28
C ASP A 275 21.94 -4.32 30.28
N ILE A 276 21.94 -3.71 29.12
CA ILE A 276 21.95 -2.25 28.99
C ILE A 276 20.52 -1.75 29.19
N LYS A 277 20.30 -0.93 30.23
CA LYS A 277 19.01 -0.36 30.59
C LYS A 277 18.81 1.05 30.03
N ALA A 278 19.92 1.80 29.78
CA ALA A 278 19.90 3.12 29.17
C ALA A 278 21.24 3.42 28.46
#